data_747463121b47eb4ff9111740f23d6a59
#
_entry.id   747463121b47eb4ff9111740f23d6a59
#
_cell.length_a   1.000
_cell.length_b   1.000
_cell.length_c   1.000
_cell.angle_alpha   90.00
_cell.angle_beta   90.00
_cell.angle_gamma   90.00
#
_symmetry.space_group_name_H-M   'P 1'
#
loop_
_entity.id
_entity.type
_entity.pdbx_description
1 polymer ?
#
loop_
_entity_poly.entity_id
_entity_poly.type
_entity_poly.pdbx_seq_one_letter_code
_entity_poly.pdbx_strand_id
1 'polypeptide(L)'
;MPTIDRPKKKTNSQASSGAPWTAAVAALSVYAGAFLGEIWRGALQAIPKQQWEAGSSLGLSFGQQLRYIIVPQATRLAIPPTVGFLVQLIKNTSLAAVIGFIELTREGQLTTATTFRPFTVYLTVAALYFLLCFPLTQASRRLERRLVHGAR
;
A
#
# COMPACT_ATOMS: atom_id res chain seq x y z
N MET A 1 -23.08 2.92 -59.82
CA MET A 1 -22.65 2.10 -58.68
C MET A 1 -22.66 3.01 -57.47
N PRO A 2 -23.62 2.98 -56.55
CA PRO A 2 -23.74 3.92 -55.45
C PRO A 2 -22.78 3.50 -54.33
N THR A 3 -21.92 4.43 -53.93
CA THR A 3 -20.98 4.32 -52.80
C THR A 3 -21.78 4.29 -51.50
N ILE A 4 -21.77 3.16 -50.80
CA ILE A 4 -22.39 3.02 -49.48
C ILE A 4 -21.49 3.75 -48.46
N ASP A 5 -21.94 4.93 -48.08
CA ASP A 5 -21.33 5.70 -46.97
C ASP A 5 -21.62 4.97 -45.67
N ARG A 6 -20.60 4.29 -45.13
CA ARG A 6 -20.69 3.66 -43.80
C ARG A 6 -20.61 4.75 -42.73
N PRO A 7 -21.62 4.87 -41.86
CA PRO A 7 -21.52 5.82 -40.76
C PRO A 7 -20.31 5.49 -39.88
N LYS A 8 -19.37 6.43 -39.80
CA LYS A 8 -18.25 6.37 -38.87
C LYS A 8 -18.81 6.31 -37.45
N LYS A 9 -18.81 5.14 -36.88
CA LYS A 9 -19.13 4.91 -35.48
C LYS A 9 -18.16 5.75 -34.67
N LYS A 10 -18.57 6.92 -34.20
CA LYS A 10 -17.85 7.70 -33.21
C LYS A 10 -17.79 6.85 -31.96
N THR A 11 -16.75 6.07 -31.84
CA THR A 11 -16.41 5.40 -30.58
C THR A 11 -16.20 6.51 -29.56
N ASN A 12 -17.11 6.61 -28.62
CA ASN A 12 -16.99 7.46 -27.42
C ASN A 12 -15.78 6.98 -26.60
N SER A 13 -14.58 7.24 -27.11
CA SER A 13 -13.31 6.91 -26.47
C SER A 13 -13.05 7.76 -25.22
N GLN A 14 -13.83 8.81 -25.00
CA GLN A 14 -13.62 9.71 -23.86
C GLN A 14 -14.42 9.35 -22.61
N ALA A 15 -15.48 8.54 -22.74
CA ALA A 15 -16.28 8.14 -21.58
C ALA A 15 -15.67 6.98 -20.77
N SER A 16 -14.66 6.28 -21.30
CA SER A 16 -14.04 5.09 -20.66
C SER A 16 -12.76 5.37 -19.89
N SER A 17 -12.21 6.59 -19.98
CA SER A 17 -10.94 6.90 -19.31
C SER A 17 -11.03 7.03 -17.79
N GLY A 18 -12.21 7.30 -17.24
CA GLY A 18 -12.44 7.35 -15.80
C GLY A 18 -12.67 5.98 -15.15
N ALA A 19 -13.30 5.06 -15.87
CA ALA A 19 -13.66 3.75 -15.33
C ALA A 19 -12.45 2.88 -14.90
N PRO A 20 -11.34 2.80 -15.67
CA PRO A 20 -10.16 2.06 -15.24
C PRO A 20 -9.49 2.66 -14.00
N TRP A 21 -9.45 3.99 -13.88
CA TRP A 21 -8.89 4.68 -12.73
C TRP A 21 -9.68 4.39 -11.45
N THR A 22 -10.99 4.54 -11.50
CA THR A 22 -11.85 4.26 -10.36
C THR A 22 -11.80 2.80 -9.94
N ALA A 23 -11.74 1.88 -10.91
CA ALA A 23 -11.59 0.45 -10.64
C ALA A 23 -10.25 0.13 -9.97
N ALA A 24 -9.15 0.69 -10.47
CA ALA A 24 -7.82 0.48 -9.88
C ALA A 24 -7.72 1.06 -8.47
N VAL A 25 -8.20 2.29 -8.27
CA VAL A 25 -8.21 2.92 -6.94
C VAL A 25 -9.09 2.14 -5.97
N ALA A 26 -10.28 1.72 -6.38
CA ALA A 26 -11.17 0.91 -5.56
C ALA A 26 -10.52 -0.44 -5.17
N ALA A 27 -9.95 -1.15 -6.14
CA ALA A 27 -9.28 -2.43 -5.90
C ALA A 27 -8.10 -2.29 -4.93
N LEU A 28 -7.24 -1.28 -5.13
CA LEU A 28 -6.10 -1.01 -4.24
C LEU A 28 -6.56 -0.57 -2.85
N SER A 29 -7.65 0.20 -2.75
CA SER A 29 -8.20 0.64 -1.46
C SER A 29 -8.76 -0.53 -0.66
N VAL A 30 -9.51 -1.42 -1.30
CA VAL A 30 -10.04 -2.64 -0.66
C VAL A 30 -8.89 -3.56 -0.24
N TYR A 31 -7.92 -3.77 -1.10
CA TYR A 31 -6.73 -4.55 -0.78
C TYR A 31 -5.97 -3.96 0.42
N ALA A 32 -5.68 -2.65 0.39
CA ALA A 32 -4.98 -1.98 1.47
C ALA A 32 -5.77 -2.02 2.78
N GLY A 33 -7.08 -1.79 2.72
CA GLY A 33 -7.96 -1.84 3.89
C GLY A 33 -8.02 -3.22 4.53
N ALA A 34 -8.12 -4.28 3.73
CA ALA A 34 -8.13 -5.65 4.22
C ALA A 34 -6.80 -6.01 4.91
N PHE A 35 -5.68 -5.71 4.29
CA PHE A 35 -4.36 -5.98 4.88
C PHE A 35 -4.09 -5.18 6.14
N LEU A 36 -4.39 -3.89 6.13
CA LEU A 36 -4.25 -3.05 7.33
C LEU A 36 -5.14 -3.55 8.46
N GLY A 37 -6.38 -3.93 8.15
CA GLY A 37 -7.29 -4.52 9.12
C GLY A 37 -6.73 -5.79 9.77
N GLU A 38 -6.12 -6.69 8.98
CA GLU A 38 -5.49 -7.90 9.50
C GLU A 38 -4.24 -7.60 10.35
N ILE A 39 -3.42 -6.64 9.97
CA ILE A 39 -2.26 -6.21 10.76
C ILE A 39 -2.71 -5.71 12.14
N TRP A 40 -3.72 -4.84 12.17
CA TRP A 40 -4.22 -4.28 13.43
C TRP A 40 -4.98 -5.33 14.26
N ARG A 41 -5.73 -6.20 13.63
CA ARG A 41 -6.38 -7.34 14.30
C ARG A 41 -5.35 -8.24 14.95
N GLY A 42 -4.31 -8.62 14.21
CA GLY A 42 -3.21 -9.44 14.72
C GLY A 42 -2.48 -8.78 15.89
N ALA A 43 -2.23 -7.47 15.81
CA ALA A 43 -1.60 -6.71 16.89
C ALA A 43 -2.44 -6.69 18.18
N LEU A 44 -3.76 -6.55 18.05
CA LEU A 44 -4.68 -6.63 19.21
C LEU A 44 -4.71 -8.05 19.82
N GLN A 45 -4.71 -9.08 18.98
CA GLN A 45 -4.73 -10.48 19.43
C GLN A 45 -3.38 -10.91 20.05
N ALA A 46 -2.29 -10.25 19.69
CA ALA A 46 -0.97 -10.52 20.26
C ALA A 46 -0.82 -10.03 21.72
N ILE A 47 -1.76 -9.21 22.23
CA ILE A 47 -1.74 -8.77 23.60
C ILE A 47 -2.10 -9.94 24.53
N PRO A 48 -1.26 -10.30 25.50
CA PRO A 48 -1.51 -11.41 26.42
C PRO A 48 -2.82 -11.24 27.20
N LYS A 49 -3.55 -12.35 27.40
CA LYS A 49 -4.83 -12.35 28.14
C LYS A 49 -4.65 -11.80 29.56
N GLN A 50 -3.50 -12.00 30.19
CA GLN A 50 -3.19 -11.48 31.52
C GLN A 50 -3.32 -9.96 31.61
N GLN A 51 -3.11 -9.21 30.51
CA GLN A 51 -3.30 -7.76 30.49
C GLN A 51 -4.79 -7.40 30.63
N TRP A 52 -5.65 -8.19 30.01
CA TRP A 52 -7.10 -8.03 30.11
C TRP A 52 -7.62 -8.40 31.50
N GLU A 53 -7.13 -9.52 32.04
CA GLU A 53 -7.47 -10.00 33.39
C GLU A 53 -7.02 -9.03 34.47
N ALA A 54 -5.79 -8.49 34.37
CA ALA A 54 -5.30 -7.48 35.29
C ALA A 54 -6.14 -6.20 35.27
N GLY A 55 -6.53 -5.74 34.08
CA GLY A 55 -7.43 -4.59 33.93
C GLY A 55 -8.79 -4.83 34.58
N SER A 56 -9.36 -6.04 34.41
CA SER A 56 -10.63 -6.42 35.04
C SER A 56 -10.51 -6.48 36.56
N SER A 57 -9.41 -7.00 37.08
CA SER A 57 -9.13 -7.07 38.54
C SER A 57 -9.03 -5.69 39.20
N LEU A 58 -8.62 -4.67 38.41
CA LEU A 58 -8.61 -3.27 38.85
C LEU A 58 -9.98 -2.58 38.73
N GLY A 59 -11.03 -3.30 38.32
CA GLY A 59 -12.35 -2.75 38.15
C GLY A 59 -12.52 -1.84 36.94
N LEU A 60 -11.59 -1.88 35.97
CA LEU A 60 -11.68 -1.08 34.75
C LEU A 60 -12.76 -1.62 33.83
N SER A 61 -13.60 -0.73 33.28
CA SER A 61 -14.53 -1.09 32.23
C SER A 61 -13.81 -1.49 30.95
N PHE A 62 -14.47 -2.27 30.07
CA PHE A 62 -13.87 -2.72 28.81
C PHE A 62 -13.32 -1.56 27.97
N GLY A 63 -14.03 -0.44 27.89
CA GLY A 63 -13.56 0.75 27.16
C GLY A 63 -12.33 1.39 27.77
N GLN A 64 -12.22 1.40 29.11
CA GLN A 64 -11.04 1.90 29.81
C GLN A 64 -9.84 0.98 29.63
N GLN A 65 -10.04 -0.34 29.73
CA GLN A 65 -8.99 -1.33 29.46
C GLN A 65 -8.46 -1.19 28.03
N LEU A 66 -9.38 -1.11 27.05
CA LEU A 66 -9.01 -0.93 25.64
C LEU A 66 -8.18 0.34 25.43
N ARG A 67 -8.66 1.47 25.96
CA ARG A 67 -8.05 2.79 25.72
C ARG A 67 -6.72 2.98 26.44
N TYR A 68 -6.62 2.55 27.69
CA TYR A 68 -5.45 2.86 28.54
C TYR A 68 -4.40 1.75 28.60
N ILE A 69 -4.80 0.50 28.34
CA ILE A 69 -3.89 -0.65 28.46
C ILE A 69 -3.60 -1.25 27.08
N ILE A 70 -4.65 -1.64 26.35
CA ILE A 70 -4.53 -2.47 25.16
C ILE A 70 -4.09 -1.67 23.93
N VAL A 71 -4.80 -0.58 23.60
CA VAL A 71 -4.51 0.21 22.40
C VAL A 71 -3.08 0.76 22.40
N PRO A 72 -2.52 1.31 23.51
CA PRO A 72 -1.14 1.78 23.51
C PRO A 72 -0.10 0.69 23.24
N GLN A 73 -0.39 -0.54 23.68
CA GLN A 73 0.49 -1.70 23.43
C GLN A 73 0.29 -2.21 22.00
N ALA A 74 -0.96 -2.37 21.54
CA ALA A 74 -1.28 -2.83 20.20
C ALA A 74 -0.72 -1.89 19.13
N THR A 75 -0.77 -0.57 19.32
CA THR A 75 -0.20 0.40 18.36
C THR A 75 1.29 0.22 18.18
N ARG A 76 2.03 -0.05 19.25
CA ARG A 76 3.47 -0.33 19.17
C ARG A 76 3.76 -1.57 18.34
N LEU A 77 2.90 -2.59 18.41
CA LEU A 77 3.02 -3.83 17.65
C LEU A 77 2.54 -3.65 16.20
N ALA A 78 1.53 -2.81 15.94
CA ALA A 78 0.95 -2.61 14.63
C ALA A 78 1.76 -1.67 13.73
N ILE A 79 2.44 -0.67 14.28
CA ILE A 79 3.13 0.37 13.50
C ILE A 79 4.23 -0.21 12.60
N PRO A 80 5.16 -1.07 13.05
CA PRO A 80 6.21 -1.61 12.18
C PRO A 80 5.68 -2.37 10.96
N PRO A 81 4.77 -3.35 11.11
CA PRO A 81 4.22 -4.06 9.96
C PRO A 81 3.35 -3.15 9.07
N THR A 82 2.68 -2.13 9.63
CA THR A 82 1.93 -1.13 8.85
C THR A 82 2.88 -0.36 7.91
N VAL A 83 4.01 0.13 8.41
CA VAL A 83 5.00 0.82 7.56
C VAL A 83 5.61 -0.12 6.53
N GLY A 84 5.90 -1.37 6.90
CA GLY A 84 6.35 -2.41 5.98
C GLY A 84 5.35 -2.65 4.84
N PHE A 85 4.07 -2.76 5.18
CA PHE A 85 3.00 -2.90 4.20
C PHE A 85 2.88 -1.68 3.27
N LEU A 86 3.01 -0.46 3.79
CA LEU A 86 2.98 0.75 2.94
C LEU A 86 4.13 0.76 1.92
N VAL A 87 5.33 0.32 2.30
CA VAL A 87 6.44 0.14 1.34
C VAL A 87 6.10 -0.90 0.28
N GLN A 88 5.46 -2.01 0.69
CA GLN A 88 5.00 -3.04 -0.26
C GLN A 88 3.92 -2.50 -1.19
N LEU A 89 2.99 -1.69 -0.68
CA LEU A 89 1.94 -1.08 -1.47
C LEU A 89 2.52 -0.17 -2.57
N ILE A 90 3.54 0.63 -2.24
CA ILE A 90 4.25 1.48 -3.22
C ILE A 90 4.84 0.62 -4.35
N LYS A 91 5.44 -0.52 -4.03
CA LYS A 91 5.95 -1.45 -5.05
C LYS A 91 4.83 -2.09 -5.87
N ASN A 92 3.72 -2.42 -5.24
CA ASN A 92 2.57 -3.04 -5.91
C ASN A 92 1.85 -2.08 -6.87
N THR A 93 2.00 -0.76 -6.72
CA THR A 93 1.44 0.19 -7.70
C THR A 93 2.02 -0.01 -9.10
N SER A 94 3.23 -0.57 -9.24
CA SER A 94 3.80 -0.94 -10.55
C SER A 94 2.96 -1.98 -11.29
N LEU A 95 2.14 -2.77 -10.59
CA LEU A 95 1.20 -3.70 -11.22
C LEU A 95 0.11 -2.97 -12.01
N ALA A 96 -0.16 -1.70 -11.70
CA ALA A 96 -1.08 -0.86 -12.45
C ALA A 96 -0.60 -0.63 -13.90
N ALA A 97 0.72 -0.75 -14.17
CA ALA A 97 1.27 -0.70 -15.53
C ALA A 97 0.67 -1.80 -16.43
N VAL A 98 0.38 -2.98 -15.87
CA VAL A 98 -0.18 -4.12 -16.62
C VAL A 98 -1.57 -3.79 -17.20
N ILE A 99 -2.34 -2.97 -16.51
CA ILE A 99 -3.67 -2.52 -16.94
C ILE A 99 -3.63 -1.18 -17.71
N GLY A 100 -2.42 -0.75 -18.12
CA GLY A 100 -2.22 0.38 -19.03
C GLY A 100 -2.10 1.74 -18.37
N PHE A 101 -1.95 1.82 -17.05
CA PHE A 101 -1.67 3.10 -16.39
C PHE A 101 -0.23 3.56 -16.64
N ILE A 102 -0.08 4.86 -16.88
CA ILE A 102 1.21 5.51 -17.01
C ILE A 102 1.73 5.77 -15.59
N GLU A 103 2.63 4.90 -15.14
CA GLU A 103 3.36 5.03 -13.90
C GLU A 103 4.86 4.90 -14.20
N LEU A 104 5.72 4.99 -13.20
CA LEU A 104 7.18 5.04 -13.40
C LEU A 104 7.72 3.88 -14.26
N THR A 105 7.23 2.66 -14.05
CA THR A 105 7.67 1.47 -14.83
C THR A 105 7.16 1.55 -16.26
N ARG A 106 5.91 1.99 -16.46
CA ARG A 106 5.31 2.16 -17.79
C ARG A 106 6.00 3.25 -18.59
N GLU A 107 6.32 4.37 -17.95
CA GLU A 107 7.09 5.45 -18.58
C GLU A 107 8.48 4.98 -18.98
N GLY A 108 9.13 4.16 -18.14
CA GLY A 108 10.39 3.51 -18.48
C GLY A 108 10.28 2.61 -19.72
N GLN A 109 9.18 1.84 -19.85
CA GLN A 109 8.95 1.00 -21.04
C GLN A 109 8.79 1.86 -22.31
N LEU A 110 8.01 2.93 -22.24
CA LEU A 110 7.78 3.84 -23.36
C LEU A 110 9.08 4.55 -23.78
N THR A 111 9.86 5.03 -22.81
CA THR A 111 11.16 5.66 -23.04
C THR A 111 12.15 4.66 -23.65
N THR A 112 12.13 3.41 -23.22
CA THR A 112 12.97 2.35 -23.82
C THR A 112 12.62 2.12 -25.28
N ALA A 113 11.32 2.10 -25.61
CA ALA A 113 10.86 1.89 -26.98
C ALA A 113 11.27 3.03 -27.93
N THR A 114 11.43 4.26 -27.42
CA THR A 114 11.83 5.43 -28.22
C THR A 114 13.33 5.62 -28.28
N THR A 115 14.07 5.32 -27.20
CA THR A 115 15.53 5.57 -27.10
C THR A 115 16.38 4.38 -27.49
N PHE A 116 15.81 3.17 -27.55
CA PHE A 116 16.51 1.90 -27.77
C PHE A 116 17.68 1.65 -26.79
N ARG A 117 17.63 2.24 -25.60
CA ARG A 117 18.65 2.09 -24.53
C ARG A 117 18.02 1.48 -23.25
N PRO A 118 17.63 0.21 -23.29
CA PRO A 118 16.89 -0.41 -22.17
C PRO A 118 17.69 -0.40 -20.87
N PHE A 119 18.98 -0.68 -20.93
CA PHE A 119 19.82 -0.77 -19.74
C PHE A 119 19.86 0.55 -18.96
N THR A 120 20.08 1.67 -19.65
CA THR A 120 20.15 3.00 -19.02
C THR A 120 18.81 3.39 -18.40
N VAL A 121 17.71 3.15 -19.11
CA VAL A 121 16.36 3.52 -18.66
C VAL A 121 15.96 2.70 -17.44
N TYR A 122 16.12 1.37 -17.49
CA TYR A 122 15.75 0.52 -16.34
C TYR A 122 16.66 0.72 -15.13
N LEU A 123 17.93 1.05 -15.33
CA LEU A 123 18.81 1.42 -14.22
C LEU A 123 18.34 2.71 -13.55
N THR A 124 17.90 3.70 -14.33
CA THR A 124 17.33 4.94 -13.78
C THR A 124 16.04 4.69 -13.01
N VAL A 125 15.14 3.89 -13.57
CA VAL A 125 13.88 3.50 -12.88
C VAL A 125 14.19 2.76 -11.57
N ALA A 126 15.13 1.83 -11.59
CA ALA A 126 15.56 1.10 -10.40
C ALA A 126 16.18 2.03 -9.35
N ALA A 127 17.00 3.00 -9.77
CA ALA A 127 17.60 3.99 -8.87
C ALA A 127 16.50 4.88 -8.21
N LEU A 128 15.50 5.31 -8.96
CA LEU A 128 14.37 6.08 -8.42
C LEU A 128 13.56 5.28 -7.40
N TYR A 129 13.23 4.02 -7.70
CA TYR A 129 12.55 3.14 -6.73
C TYR A 129 13.41 2.89 -5.49
N PHE A 130 14.71 2.69 -5.67
CA PHE A 130 15.62 2.52 -4.54
C PHE A 130 15.66 3.78 -3.66
N LEU A 131 15.78 4.96 -4.26
CA LEU A 131 15.82 6.24 -3.55
C LEU A 131 14.53 6.48 -2.75
N LEU A 132 13.38 6.05 -3.28
CA LEU A 132 12.08 6.20 -2.62
C LEU A 132 11.90 5.16 -1.51
N CYS A 133 12.17 3.88 -1.79
CA CYS A 133 11.88 2.78 -0.88
C CYS A 133 12.93 2.61 0.23
N PHE A 134 14.19 2.97 -0.03
CA PHE A 134 15.28 2.80 0.94
C PHE A 134 15.06 3.61 2.23
N PRO A 135 14.79 4.94 2.18
CA PRO A 135 14.57 5.71 3.41
C PRO A 135 13.32 5.24 4.17
N LEU A 136 12.26 4.87 3.47
CA LEU A 136 11.04 4.33 4.07
C LEU A 136 11.33 3.02 4.82
N THR A 137 12.06 2.11 4.20
CA THR A 137 12.44 0.83 4.80
C THR A 137 13.35 1.03 6.02
N GLN A 138 14.29 1.97 5.94
CA GLN A 138 15.16 2.30 7.08
C GLN A 138 14.38 2.94 8.23
N ALA A 139 13.43 3.81 7.93
CA ALA A 139 12.54 4.40 8.94
C ALA A 139 11.70 3.32 9.65
N SER A 140 11.12 2.38 8.88
CA SER A 140 10.40 1.22 9.43
C SER A 140 11.25 0.41 10.39
N ARG A 141 12.46 0.01 9.97
CA ARG A 141 13.38 -0.78 10.80
C ARG A 141 13.86 -0.03 12.06
N ARG A 142 14.07 1.28 11.96
CA ARG A 142 14.44 2.09 13.14
C ARG A 142 13.29 2.20 14.13
N LEU A 143 12.08 2.36 13.62
CA LEU A 143 10.86 2.41 14.42
C LEU A 143 10.63 1.09 15.15
N GLU A 144 10.75 -0.02 14.45
CA GLU A 144 10.66 -1.37 15.00
C GLU A 144 11.65 -1.58 16.15
N ARG A 145 12.92 -1.26 15.94
CA ARG A 145 13.95 -1.39 16.99
C ARG A 145 13.64 -0.54 18.23
N ARG A 146 13.17 0.70 18.04
CA ARG A 146 12.81 1.57 19.17
C ARG A 146 11.62 1.05 19.97
N LEU A 147 10.63 0.47 19.30
CA LEU A 147 9.41 -0.01 19.92
C LEU A 147 9.60 -1.36 20.63
N VAL A 148 10.43 -2.25 20.06
CA VAL A 148 10.75 -3.55 20.66
C VAL A 148 11.69 -3.42 21.87
N HIS A 149 12.68 -2.52 21.82
CA HIS A 149 13.63 -2.36 22.94
C HIS A 149 13.13 -1.45 24.07
N GLY A 150 12.09 -0.64 23.83
CA GLY A 150 11.45 0.18 24.87
C GLY A 150 10.46 -0.60 25.76
N ALA A 151 10.31 -1.91 25.56
CA ALA A 151 9.41 -2.79 26.31
C ALA A 151 10.13 -3.72 27.30
N ARG A 152 11.44 -3.49 27.53
CA ARG A 152 12.22 -4.15 28.59
C ARG A 152 12.42 -3.22 29.77
#